data_2b10ed8a9ef6f7587081db05f8d5c2fe
#
_entry.id   2b10ed8a9ef6f7587081db05f8d5c2fe
#
_cell.length_a   1.000
_cell.length_b   1.000
_cell.length_c   1.000
_cell.angle_alpha   90.00
_cell.angle_beta   90.00
_cell.angle_gamma   90.00
#
_symmetry.space_group_name_H-M   'P 1'
#
loop_
_entity.id
_entity.type
_entity.pdbx_description
1 polymer ?
#
loop_
_entity_poly.entity_id
_entity_poly.type
_entity_poly.pdbx_seq_one_letter_code
_entity_poly.pdbx_strand_id
1 'polypeptide(L)'
;MPEKHKRKHLTSFQMIILGFAGVILLGALLLMLPVSSAERVVTPFDQALFTSTSAVCVTGLVVQDTGSYWSGFGQAVILLLIQTGGLGVVTVAVSVFMLSGRKISLMQRSTMQDAISAPKVGGIVRLTKFILRGTFLIEGIGAVLLLPVFCRDFGIKGIWMSIFHSISAFCNAGFDILGTADNTFVSLSGYAGNFWLNIVIMLLIIIGGIGFLTWDDVYTNKLRFKRYRMQSKIILLTTAILIFVPAIFFFVCDFGQVSIGKRTLLSLFQSVTTRTAGFNTADLSSMTEVGQAIMILLMLMGGSPSSTAGGMKTTTVAVLLLNAFATFRSREDAGAFGRRFDSQVIKNAATIAMLYFVLFFFGGITISVYEGLSLQLCLYEAASAVGTVGLTLGITPGLHILSRLILIVLMYLGRVGGLTLIYAVVSRRNTNAKMPLEKITVG
;
A
#
# COMPACT_ATOMS: atom_id res chain seq x y z
N MET A 1 -23.35 -37.13 29.00
CA MET A 1 -22.04 -36.45 28.92
C MET A 1 -22.26 -35.10 28.29
N PRO A 2 -21.98 -33.96 28.93
CA PRO A 2 -22.19 -32.67 28.33
C PRO A 2 -21.16 -32.43 27.21
N GLU A 3 -21.65 -32.08 26.02
CA GLU A 3 -20.81 -31.66 24.90
C GLU A 3 -19.89 -30.51 25.35
N LYS A 4 -18.60 -30.77 25.39
CA LYS A 4 -17.59 -29.72 25.54
C LYS A 4 -17.74 -28.77 24.36
N HIS A 5 -18.29 -27.57 24.57
CA HIS A 5 -18.23 -26.46 23.66
C HIS A 5 -16.75 -26.26 23.23
N LYS A 6 -16.37 -26.78 22.06
CA LYS A 6 -15.10 -26.47 21.42
C LYS A 6 -15.09 -24.97 21.21
N ARG A 7 -14.37 -24.23 22.04
CA ARG A 7 -14.06 -22.81 21.76
C ARG A 7 -13.50 -22.76 20.33
N LYS A 8 -14.25 -22.15 19.42
CA LYS A 8 -13.77 -21.89 18.05
C LYS A 8 -12.56 -20.96 18.17
N HIS A 9 -11.36 -21.50 18.03
CA HIS A 9 -10.15 -20.68 17.95
C HIS A 9 -10.20 -19.88 16.66
N LEU A 10 -9.97 -18.56 16.75
CA LEU A 10 -9.83 -17.68 15.59
C LEU A 10 -8.68 -18.16 14.71
N THR A 11 -8.88 -18.17 13.40
CA THR A 11 -7.80 -18.47 12.44
C THR A 11 -6.81 -17.33 12.40
N SER A 12 -5.57 -17.58 11.94
CA SER A 12 -4.56 -16.52 11.74
C SER A 12 -5.10 -15.38 10.88
N PHE A 13 -5.84 -15.70 9.82
CA PHE A 13 -6.41 -14.70 8.91
C PHE A 13 -7.49 -13.85 9.60
N GLN A 14 -8.36 -14.46 10.41
CA GLN A 14 -9.33 -13.71 11.20
C GLN A 14 -8.66 -12.80 12.24
N MET A 15 -7.56 -13.25 12.87
CA MET A 15 -6.79 -12.42 13.78
C MET A 15 -6.15 -11.21 13.10
N ILE A 16 -5.67 -11.37 11.86
CA ILE A 16 -5.13 -10.26 11.06
C ILE A 16 -6.23 -9.23 10.79
N ILE A 17 -7.38 -9.67 10.27
CA ILE A 17 -8.53 -8.81 9.95
C ILE A 17 -8.97 -8.03 11.19
N LEU A 18 -9.27 -8.73 12.29
CA LEU A 18 -9.72 -8.10 13.53
C LEU A 18 -8.65 -7.16 14.13
N GLY A 19 -7.37 -7.51 13.98
CA GLY A 19 -6.26 -6.67 14.41
C GLY A 19 -6.22 -5.33 13.68
N PHE A 20 -6.37 -5.34 12.35
CA PHE A 20 -6.46 -4.11 11.58
C PHE A 20 -7.68 -3.28 11.98
N ALA A 21 -8.87 -3.89 12.09
CA ALA A 21 -10.09 -3.20 12.50
C ALA A 21 -9.96 -2.59 13.92
N GLY A 22 -9.35 -3.31 14.85
CA GLY A 22 -9.13 -2.83 16.21
C GLY A 22 -8.18 -1.62 16.26
N VAL A 23 -7.09 -1.62 15.49
CA VAL A 23 -6.15 -0.49 15.42
C VAL A 23 -6.81 0.72 14.75
N ILE A 24 -7.61 0.52 13.70
CA ILE A 24 -8.37 1.59 13.03
C ILE A 24 -9.34 2.26 14.00
N LEU A 25 -10.13 1.48 14.74
CA LEU A 25 -11.09 2.01 15.71
C LEU A 25 -10.38 2.75 16.85
N LEU A 26 -9.30 2.19 17.38
CA LEU A 26 -8.49 2.86 18.41
C LEU A 26 -7.92 4.18 17.90
N GLY A 27 -7.38 4.19 16.68
CA GLY A 27 -6.86 5.39 16.04
C GLY A 27 -7.94 6.44 15.82
N ALA A 28 -9.14 6.03 15.38
CA ALA A 28 -10.29 6.93 15.22
C ALA A 28 -10.67 7.59 16.55
N LEU A 29 -10.75 6.82 17.65
CA LEU A 29 -11.06 7.35 18.98
C LEU A 29 -9.98 8.35 19.46
N LEU A 30 -8.70 8.08 19.22
CA LEU A 30 -7.62 9.01 19.56
C LEU A 30 -7.69 10.30 18.73
N LEU A 31 -8.01 10.21 17.44
CA LEU A 31 -8.13 11.35 16.54
C LEU A 31 -9.39 12.19 16.80
N MET A 32 -10.43 11.66 17.45
CA MET A 32 -11.59 12.43 17.91
C MET A 32 -11.28 13.34 19.09
N LEU A 33 -10.22 13.08 19.84
CA LEU A 33 -9.89 13.89 21.02
C LEU A 33 -9.61 15.35 20.61
N PRO A 34 -10.08 16.36 21.36
CA PRO A 34 -9.82 17.77 21.05
C PRO A 34 -8.32 18.12 20.95
N VAL A 35 -7.47 17.40 21.69
CA VAL A 35 -6.02 17.60 21.66
C VAL A 35 -5.42 17.20 20.31
N SER A 36 -6.11 16.38 19.50
CA SER A 36 -5.64 15.92 18.20
C SER A 36 -5.84 16.95 17.09
N SER A 37 -6.79 17.89 17.23
CA SER A 37 -7.00 18.96 16.25
C SER A 37 -6.21 20.23 16.65
N ALA A 38 -5.81 21.02 15.66
CA ALA A 38 -5.08 22.29 15.89
C ALA A 38 -5.94 23.32 16.61
N GLU A 39 -7.23 23.39 16.28
CA GLU A 39 -8.21 24.28 16.90
C GLU A 39 -8.81 23.73 18.20
N ARG A 40 -8.36 22.55 18.65
CA ARG A 40 -8.83 21.85 19.85
C ARG A 40 -10.35 21.59 19.86
N VAL A 41 -10.91 21.32 18.69
CA VAL A 41 -12.29 20.88 18.51
C VAL A 41 -12.39 19.36 18.43
N VAL A 42 -13.55 18.80 18.82
CA VAL A 42 -13.82 17.37 18.66
C VAL A 42 -14.02 17.07 17.16
N THR A 43 -13.15 16.22 16.61
CA THR A 43 -13.29 15.80 15.20
C THR A 43 -14.49 14.86 15.03
N PRO A 44 -15.36 15.05 14.04
CA PRO A 44 -16.46 14.13 13.75
C PRO A 44 -15.97 12.71 13.52
N PHE A 45 -16.74 11.73 13.99
CA PHE A 45 -16.34 10.31 13.95
C PHE A 45 -16.05 9.80 12.53
N ASP A 46 -16.83 10.19 11.54
CA ASP A 46 -16.66 9.79 10.14
C ASP A 46 -15.31 10.27 9.58
N GLN A 47 -14.89 11.51 9.90
CA GLN A 47 -13.61 12.08 9.47
C GLN A 47 -12.44 11.44 10.21
N ALA A 48 -12.57 11.23 11.52
CA ALA A 48 -11.56 10.55 12.33
C ALA A 48 -11.39 9.10 11.89
N LEU A 49 -12.50 8.38 11.61
CA LEU A 49 -12.48 7.01 11.10
C LEU A 49 -11.85 6.93 9.71
N PHE A 50 -12.17 7.86 8.81
CA PHE A 50 -11.58 7.92 7.47
C PHE A 50 -10.06 8.11 7.55
N THR A 51 -9.61 9.12 8.31
CA THR A 51 -8.17 9.41 8.49
C THR A 51 -7.43 8.24 9.14
N SER A 52 -8.01 7.65 10.20
CA SER A 52 -7.44 6.47 10.85
C SER A 52 -7.35 5.28 9.92
N THR A 53 -8.41 5.01 9.12
CA THR A 53 -8.40 3.93 8.13
C THR A 53 -7.34 4.18 7.07
N SER A 54 -7.28 5.38 6.53
CA SER A 54 -6.29 5.77 5.53
C SER A 54 -4.86 5.62 6.06
N ALA A 55 -4.59 6.04 7.30
CA ALA A 55 -3.29 5.92 7.95
C ALA A 55 -2.88 4.45 8.19
N VAL A 56 -3.77 3.64 8.78
CA VAL A 56 -3.50 2.21 9.07
C VAL A 56 -3.43 1.38 7.79
N CYS A 57 -4.28 1.68 6.80
CA CYS A 57 -4.23 1.02 5.49
C CYS A 57 -3.09 1.55 4.62
N VAL A 58 -2.39 2.59 5.07
CA VAL A 58 -1.27 3.21 4.38
C VAL A 58 -1.71 3.67 2.98
N THR A 59 -2.84 4.40 2.94
CA THR A 59 -3.44 4.83 1.67
C THR A 59 -3.06 6.26 1.32
N GLY A 60 -3.26 7.23 2.25
CA GLY A 60 -2.97 8.65 1.99
C GLY A 60 -4.14 9.49 1.49
N LEU A 61 -5.32 8.90 1.26
CA LEU A 61 -6.54 9.69 1.03
C LEU A 61 -6.92 10.42 2.31
N VAL A 62 -7.25 11.69 2.22
CA VAL A 62 -7.58 12.53 3.37
C VAL A 62 -8.84 13.36 3.13
N VAL A 63 -9.65 13.52 4.17
CA VAL A 63 -10.83 14.42 4.17
C VAL A 63 -10.52 15.74 4.87
N GLN A 64 -9.48 15.76 5.71
CA GLN A 64 -8.93 16.95 6.37
C GLN A 64 -7.42 17.04 6.08
N ASP A 65 -6.94 18.23 5.77
CA ASP A 65 -5.52 18.44 5.51
C ASP A 65 -4.66 18.09 6.74
N THR A 66 -3.60 17.30 6.52
CA THR A 66 -2.84 16.77 7.66
C THR A 66 -1.95 17.82 8.30
N GLY A 67 -1.47 18.78 7.53
CA GLY A 67 -0.57 19.84 8.01
C GLY A 67 -1.29 20.90 8.84
N SER A 68 -2.46 21.35 8.38
CA SER A 68 -3.19 22.48 8.97
C SER A 68 -4.23 22.05 10.00
N TYR A 69 -4.96 20.94 9.78
CA TYR A 69 -6.05 20.54 10.67
C TYR A 69 -5.56 19.82 11.93
N TRP A 70 -4.56 18.91 11.82
CA TRP A 70 -4.11 18.11 12.94
C TRP A 70 -3.00 18.79 13.75
N SER A 71 -3.16 18.80 15.08
CA SER A 71 -2.11 19.25 16.00
C SER A 71 -0.86 18.35 15.90
N GLY A 72 0.25 18.76 16.52
CA GLY A 72 1.44 17.91 16.63
C GLY A 72 1.15 16.54 17.28
N PHE A 73 0.21 16.49 18.24
CA PHE A 73 -0.26 15.21 18.81
C PHE A 73 -1.04 14.38 17.77
N GLY A 74 -1.98 14.99 17.04
CA GLY A 74 -2.74 14.31 15.99
C GLY A 74 -1.82 13.78 14.88
N GLN A 75 -0.85 14.57 14.44
CA GLN A 75 0.17 14.17 13.48
C GLN A 75 1.01 12.98 13.99
N ALA A 76 1.39 12.99 15.29
CA ALA A 76 2.11 11.86 15.89
C ALA A 76 1.26 10.58 15.95
N VAL A 77 -0.03 10.69 16.27
CA VAL A 77 -0.97 9.56 16.22
C VAL A 77 -1.07 9.02 14.80
N ILE A 78 -1.26 9.87 13.78
CA ILE A 78 -1.30 9.47 12.37
C ILE A 78 -0.01 8.75 11.97
N LEU A 79 1.16 9.28 12.35
CA LEU A 79 2.45 8.68 12.06
C LEU A 79 2.61 7.29 12.68
N LEU A 80 2.16 7.09 13.93
CA LEU A 80 2.16 5.79 14.61
C LEU A 80 1.22 4.79 13.94
N LEU A 81 0.05 5.25 13.47
CA LEU A 81 -0.89 4.43 12.70
C LEU A 81 -0.29 4.00 11.36
N ILE A 82 0.37 4.93 10.64
CA ILE A 82 1.11 4.64 9.40
C ILE A 82 2.19 3.57 9.64
N GLN A 83 3.02 3.76 10.67
CA GLN A 83 4.09 2.82 11.01
C GLN A 83 3.54 1.43 11.35
N THR A 84 2.46 1.39 12.15
CA THR A 84 1.79 0.13 12.53
C THR A 84 1.18 -0.56 11.30
N GLY A 85 0.55 0.21 10.46
CA GLY A 85 -0.04 -0.28 9.22
C GLY A 85 1.02 -0.78 8.22
N GLY A 86 2.08 0.01 7.98
CA GLY A 86 3.16 -0.29 7.03
C GLY A 86 3.91 -1.57 7.38
N LEU A 87 4.32 -1.74 8.63
CA LEU A 87 4.96 -2.96 9.12
C LEU A 87 4.00 -4.15 9.24
N GLY A 88 2.70 -3.88 9.27
CA GLY A 88 1.65 -4.85 9.55
C GLY A 88 1.38 -5.03 11.03
N VAL A 89 0.10 -4.96 11.40
CA VAL A 89 -0.38 -4.97 12.81
C VAL A 89 0.16 -6.18 13.59
N VAL A 90 0.20 -7.36 12.99
CA VAL A 90 0.71 -8.58 13.64
C VAL A 90 2.21 -8.48 13.92
N THR A 91 2.98 -7.93 12.97
CA THR A 91 4.43 -7.74 13.13
C THR A 91 4.73 -6.79 14.29
N VAL A 92 3.98 -5.68 14.37
CA VAL A 92 4.12 -4.71 15.46
C VAL A 92 3.71 -5.34 16.80
N ALA A 93 2.57 -6.02 16.88
CA ALA A 93 2.13 -6.67 18.12
C ALA A 93 3.16 -7.68 18.64
N VAL A 94 3.70 -8.53 17.75
CA VAL A 94 4.73 -9.48 18.14
C VAL A 94 6.05 -8.81 18.52
N SER A 95 6.38 -7.68 17.88
CA SER A 95 7.57 -6.90 18.22
C SER A 95 7.52 -6.36 19.64
N VAL A 96 6.35 -5.90 20.10
CA VAL A 96 6.12 -5.49 21.49
C VAL A 96 6.34 -6.66 22.46
N PHE A 97 5.84 -7.88 22.14
CA PHE A 97 6.11 -9.08 22.95
C PHE A 97 7.60 -9.41 22.99
N MET A 98 8.31 -9.27 21.85
CA MET A 98 9.76 -9.51 21.79
C MET A 98 10.55 -8.55 22.67
N LEU A 99 10.19 -7.27 22.65
CA LEU A 99 10.81 -6.24 23.48
C LEU A 99 10.54 -6.45 24.96
N SER A 100 9.35 -6.98 25.32
CA SER A 100 8.98 -7.35 26.69
C SER A 100 9.64 -8.66 27.18
N GLY A 101 10.54 -9.27 26.41
CA GLY A 101 11.26 -10.51 26.77
C GLY A 101 10.38 -11.77 26.81
N ARG A 102 9.12 -11.72 26.37
CA ARG A 102 8.20 -12.85 26.39
C ARG A 102 8.50 -13.85 25.27
N LYS A 103 8.35 -15.14 25.56
CA LYS A 103 8.52 -16.23 24.56
C LYS A 103 7.34 -16.20 23.57
N ILE A 104 7.65 -16.22 22.27
CA ILE A 104 6.65 -16.26 21.20
C ILE A 104 6.17 -17.70 21.01
N SER A 105 4.86 -17.92 21.12
CA SER A 105 4.22 -19.22 20.93
C SER A 105 4.27 -19.67 19.45
N LEU A 106 4.09 -20.97 19.20
CA LEU A 106 4.02 -21.52 17.83
C LEU A 106 2.86 -20.90 17.02
N MET A 107 1.70 -20.66 17.65
CA MET A 107 0.56 -20.01 17.01
C MET A 107 0.89 -18.58 16.57
N GLN A 108 1.53 -17.79 17.42
CA GLN A 108 2.00 -16.44 17.08
C GLN A 108 3.00 -16.46 15.91
N ARG A 109 3.93 -17.44 15.89
CA ARG A 109 4.87 -17.61 14.77
C ARG A 109 4.17 -17.97 13.46
N SER A 110 3.13 -18.81 13.51
CA SER A 110 2.30 -19.12 12.34
C SER A 110 1.57 -17.88 11.84
N THR A 111 0.95 -17.12 12.73
CA THR A 111 0.27 -15.86 12.35
C THR A 111 1.24 -14.83 11.76
N MET A 112 2.48 -14.73 12.29
CA MET A 112 3.53 -13.90 11.70
C MET A 112 3.92 -14.37 10.30
N GLN A 113 4.06 -15.68 10.11
CA GLN A 113 4.35 -16.28 8.81
C GLN A 113 3.28 -15.89 7.79
N ASP A 114 2.02 -16.04 8.16
CA ASP A 114 0.88 -15.71 7.30
C ASP A 114 0.85 -14.20 6.99
N ALA A 115 1.07 -13.35 7.99
CA ALA A 115 1.09 -11.88 7.84
C ALA A 115 2.22 -11.37 6.93
N ILE A 116 3.42 -11.97 7.02
CA ILE A 116 4.59 -11.60 6.20
C ILE A 116 4.62 -12.41 4.90
N SER A 117 3.72 -13.38 4.71
CA SER A 117 3.75 -14.34 3.59
C SER A 117 5.10 -15.07 3.48
N ALA A 118 5.69 -15.41 4.62
CA ALA A 118 6.98 -16.09 4.66
C ALA A 118 6.85 -17.59 4.30
N PRO A 119 7.80 -18.18 3.56
CA PRO A 119 7.69 -19.57 3.10
C PRO A 119 7.80 -20.62 4.21
N LYS A 120 8.36 -20.28 5.37
CA LYS A 120 8.58 -21.19 6.49
C LYS A 120 8.39 -20.49 7.84
N VAL A 121 7.85 -21.21 8.83
CA VAL A 121 7.73 -20.74 10.24
C VAL A 121 9.12 -20.62 10.90
N GLY A 122 10.03 -21.50 10.52
CA GLY A 122 11.40 -21.50 11.03
C GLY A 122 12.16 -20.23 10.62
N GLY A 123 12.78 -19.52 11.59
CA GLY A 123 13.53 -18.30 11.34
C GLY A 123 12.70 -17.02 11.28
N ILE A 124 11.36 -17.07 11.42
CA ILE A 124 10.47 -15.91 11.34
C ILE A 124 10.85 -14.79 12.32
N VAL A 125 11.25 -15.14 13.53
CA VAL A 125 11.68 -14.17 14.56
C VAL A 125 12.96 -13.43 14.12
N ARG A 126 13.93 -14.15 13.49
CA ARG A 126 15.16 -13.53 12.96
C ARG A 126 14.82 -12.60 11.80
N LEU A 127 13.93 -13.03 10.90
CA LEU A 127 13.46 -12.21 9.78
C LEU A 127 12.76 -10.95 10.27
N THR A 128 11.89 -11.04 11.28
CA THR A 128 11.21 -9.87 11.86
C THR A 128 12.20 -8.89 12.48
N LYS A 129 13.21 -9.37 13.22
CA LYS A 129 14.27 -8.48 13.74
C LYS A 129 15.04 -7.79 12.62
N PHE A 130 15.33 -8.50 11.53
CA PHE A 130 15.98 -7.94 10.34
C PHE A 130 15.11 -6.85 9.71
N ILE A 131 13.81 -7.10 9.53
CA ILE A 131 12.85 -6.14 8.99
C ILE A 131 12.82 -4.88 9.85
N LEU A 132 12.60 -5.02 11.17
CA LEU A 132 12.52 -3.87 12.08
C LEU A 132 13.78 -3.02 12.07
N ARG A 133 14.95 -3.65 12.18
CA ARG A 133 16.23 -2.90 12.15
C ARG A 133 16.46 -2.21 10.82
N GLY A 134 16.14 -2.90 9.72
CA GLY A 134 16.24 -2.34 8.37
C GLY A 134 15.31 -1.15 8.17
N THR A 135 14.05 -1.27 8.60
CA THR A 135 13.05 -0.21 8.53
C THR A 135 13.52 1.05 9.26
N PHE A 136 13.79 0.95 10.57
CA PHE A 136 14.22 2.12 11.35
C PHE A 136 15.53 2.74 10.85
N LEU A 137 16.45 1.92 10.32
CA LEU A 137 17.69 2.42 9.72
C LEU A 137 17.41 3.22 8.44
N ILE A 138 16.59 2.71 7.53
CA ILE A 138 16.29 3.36 6.26
C ILE A 138 15.46 4.62 6.49
N GLU A 139 14.46 4.57 7.37
CA GLU A 139 13.66 5.74 7.78
C GLU A 139 14.55 6.81 8.43
N GLY A 140 15.48 6.43 9.30
CA GLY A 140 16.44 7.35 9.90
C GLY A 140 17.36 8.00 8.88
N ILE A 141 17.91 7.22 7.94
CA ILE A 141 18.72 7.75 6.84
C ILE A 141 17.89 8.69 5.98
N GLY A 142 16.66 8.31 5.61
CA GLY A 142 15.75 9.14 4.84
C GLY A 142 15.46 10.48 5.53
N ALA A 143 15.17 10.45 6.83
CA ALA A 143 14.95 11.66 7.62
C ALA A 143 16.19 12.58 7.60
N VAL A 144 17.39 12.04 7.81
CA VAL A 144 18.65 12.81 7.76
C VAL A 144 18.88 13.42 6.37
N LEU A 145 18.58 12.68 5.30
CA LEU A 145 18.72 13.18 3.92
C LEU A 145 17.69 14.27 3.56
N LEU A 146 16.53 14.30 4.21
CA LEU A 146 15.51 15.33 4.02
C LEU A 146 15.74 16.59 4.87
N LEU A 147 16.52 16.50 5.99
CA LEU A 147 16.81 17.63 6.87
C LEU A 147 17.30 18.90 6.15
N PRO A 148 18.28 18.84 5.21
CA PRO A 148 18.80 20.05 4.57
C PRO A 148 17.73 20.83 3.81
N VAL A 149 16.71 20.15 3.26
CA VAL A 149 15.64 20.81 2.50
C VAL A 149 14.62 21.41 3.48
N PHE A 150 14.06 20.60 4.36
CA PHE A 150 12.98 21.07 5.24
C PHE A 150 13.47 22.01 6.35
N CYS A 151 14.68 21.85 6.88
CA CYS A 151 15.21 22.80 7.87
C CYS A 151 15.59 24.15 7.24
N ARG A 152 15.99 24.17 5.97
CA ARG A 152 16.21 25.43 5.25
C ARG A 152 14.91 26.24 5.12
N ASP A 153 13.79 25.59 4.82
CA ASP A 153 12.53 26.27 4.51
C ASP A 153 11.66 26.51 5.76
N PHE A 154 11.73 25.63 6.78
CA PHE A 154 10.88 25.66 7.96
C PHE A 154 11.64 25.76 9.30
N GLY A 155 12.97 25.93 9.28
CA GLY A 155 13.79 26.00 10.49
C GLY A 155 13.68 24.71 11.33
N ILE A 156 13.51 24.87 12.65
CA ILE A 156 13.46 23.74 13.61
C ILE A 156 12.27 22.80 13.34
N LYS A 157 11.14 23.32 12.85
CA LYS A 157 9.98 22.48 12.46
C LYS A 157 10.34 21.51 11.33
N GLY A 158 11.34 21.83 10.49
CA GLY A 158 11.85 20.97 9.44
C GLY A 158 12.36 19.62 9.94
N ILE A 159 12.78 19.50 11.21
CA ILE A 159 13.19 18.22 11.80
C ILE A 159 12.00 17.27 11.88
N TRP A 160 10.85 17.73 12.39
CA TRP A 160 9.62 16.95 12.47
C TRP A 160 9.12 16.59 11.07
N MET A 161 9.14 17.55 10.16
CA MET A 161 8.74 17.33 8.77
C MET A 161 9.61 16.26 8.08
N SER A 162 10.92 16.28 8.31
CA SER A 162 11.84 15.28 7.75
C SER A 162 11.55 13.87 8.26
N ILE A 163 11.28 13.74 9.56
CA ILE A 163 10.92 12.45 10.17
C ILE A 163 9.58 11.96 9.62
N PHE A 164 8.58 12.84 9.60
CA PHE A 164 7.23 12.49 9.14
C PHE A 164 7.23 12.03 7.68
N HIS A 165 7.83 12.81 6.77
CA HIS A 165 7.87 12.48 5.35
C HIS A 165 8.73 11.24 5.06
N SER A 166 9.82 11.02 5.82
CA SER A 166 10.63 9.81 5.65
C SER A 166 9.84 8.55 6.00
N ILE A 167 9.15 8.53 7.13
CA ILE A 167 8.32 7.40 7.56
C ILE A 167 7.14 7.22 6.60
N SER A 168 6.44 8.30 6.27
CA SER A 168 5.30 8.28 5.35
C SER A 168 5.70 7.75 3.96
N ALA A 169 6.85 8.18 3.42
CA ALA A 169 7.34 7.72 2.13
C ALA A 169 7.80 6.26 2.16
N PHE A 170 8.56 5.85 3.19
CA PHE A 170 9.00 4.48 3.34
C PHE A 170 7.85 3.50 3.54
N CYS A 171 6.85 3.88 4.34
CA CYS A 171 5.63 3.10 4.52
C CYS A 171 4.69 3.14 3.32
N ASN A 172 4.97 3.93 2.28
CA ASN A 172 4.09 4.14 1.12
C ASN A 172 2.72 4.71 1.54
N ALA A 173 2.69 5.70 2.44
CA ALA A 173 1.46 6.19 3.06
C ALA A 173 0.91 7.47 2.42
N GLY A 174 1.75 8.29 1.75
CA GLY A 174 1.33 9.49 1.04
C GLY A 174 0.85 10.65 1.90
N PHE A 175 0.87 10.53 3.22
CA PHE A 175 0.56 11.63 4.10
C PHE A 175 1.71 12.65 4.13
N ASP A 176 1.37 13.93 4.01
CA ASP A 176 2.28 15.05 4.17
C ASP A 176 1.75 16.03 5.21
N ILE A 177 2.61 16.91 5.70
CA ILE A 177 2.29 17.96 6.68
C ILE A 177 2.74 19.33 6.17
N LEU A 178 2.66 19.54 4.85
CA LEU A 178 3.06 20.77 4.19
C LEU A 178 1.91 21.76 4.02
N GLY A 179 0.66 21.28 4.16
CA GLY A 179 -0.52 22.12 4.06
C GLY A 179 -0.55 23.21 5.11
N THR A 180 -1.03 24.40 4.72
CA THR A 180 -1.25 25.56 5.55
C THR A 180 -2.73 25.96 5.53
N ALA A 181 -3.14 26.88 6.41
CA ALA A 181 -4.54 27.35 6.42
C ALA A 181 -4.95 27.99 5.08
N ASP A 182 -4.02 28.67 4.39
CA ASP A 182 -4.26 29.35 3.12
C ASP A 182 -4.13 28.42 1.91
N ASN A 183 -3.40 27.31 2.05
CA ASN A 183 -3.14 26.37 0.96
C ASN A 183 -3.13 24.94 1.49
N THR A 184 -4.28 24.30 1.42
CA THR A 184 -4.52 22.92 1.90
C THR A 184 -4.25 21.90 0.80
N PHE A 185 -3.96 20.65 1.18
CA PHE A 185 -3.77 19.49 0.29
C PHE A 185 -2.65 19.68 -0.77
N VAL A 186 -1.60 20.44 -0.43
CA VAL A 186 -0.53 20.79 -1.38
C VAL A 186 0.40 19.65 -1.73
N SER A 187 0.53 18.64 -0.88
CA SER A 187 1.50 17.56 -1.00
C SER A 187 2.92 18.11 -1.29
N LEU A 188 3.68 17.48 -2.16
CA LEU A 188 5.04 17.91 -2.52
C LEU A 188 5.09 18.83 -3.76
N SER A 189 3.96 19.43 -4.19
CA SER A 189 3.89 20.23 -5.42
C SER A 189 4.85 21.42 -5.42
N GLY A 190 5.07 22.07 -4.26
CA GLY A 190 6.07 23.12 -4.09
C GLY A 190 7.53 22.68 -4.33
N TYR A 191 7.79 21.37 -4.23
CA TYR A 191 9.12 20.78 -4.41
C TYR A 191 9.29 20.03 -5.73
N ALA A 192 8.40 20.22 -6.70
CA ALA A 192 8.40 19.56 -8.01
C ALA A 192 9.74 19.67 -8.77
N GLY A 193 10.48 20.78 -8.60
CA GLY A 193 11.79 21.00 -9.20
C GLY A 193 12.99 20.65 -8.30
N ASN A 194 12.76 20.23 -7.06
CA ASN A 194 13.85 19.92 -6.14
C ASN A 194 14.35 18.49 -6.39
N PHE A 195 15.48 18.36 -7.10
CA PHE A 195 16.07 17.07 -7.47
C PHE A 195 16.33 16.18 -6.24
N TRP A 196 16.95 16.75 -5.19
CA TRP A 196 17.37 15.99 -4.01
C TRP A 196 16.17 15.41 -3.26
N LEU A 197 15.17 16.23 -2.95
CA LEU A 197 13.97 15.76 -2.25
C LEU A 197 13.22 14.69 -3.04
N ASN A 198 13.04 14.92 -4.35
CA ASN A 198 12.32 13.96 -5.19
C ASN A 198 13.03 12.60 -5.24
N ILE A 199 14.36 12.58 -5.39
CA ILE A 199 15.12 11.31 -5.42
C ILE A 199 15.03 10.59 -4.07
N VAL A 200 15.19 11.30 -2.94
CA VAL A 200 15.12 10.67 -1.61
C VAL A 200 13.73 10.05 -1.37
N ILE A 201 12.66 10.79 -1.66
CA ILE A 201 11.28 10.27 -1.51
C ILE A 201 11.03 9.09 -2.44
N MET A 202 11.39 9.16 -3.72
CA MET A 202 11.24 8.05 -4.66
C MET A 202 11.99 6.80 -4.21
N LEU A 203 13.22 6.94 -3.71
CA LEU A 203 14.01 5.82 -3.20
C LEU A 203 13.36 5.18 -1.97
N LEU A 204 12.85 5.98 -1.02
CA LEU A 204 12.14 5.46 0.15
C LEU A 204 10.91 4.66 -0.26
N ILE A 205 10.10 5.18 -1.20
CA ILE A 205 8.92 4.51 -1.75
C ILE A 205 9.30 3.17 -2.40
N ILE A 206 10.32 3.17 -3.26
CA ILE A 206 10.76 1.96 -3.96
C ILE A 206 11.27 0.92 -2.97
N ILE A 207 12.13 1.31 -2.03
CA ILE A 207 12.71 0.39 -1.05
C ILE A 207 11.61 -0.21 -0.16
N GLY A 208 10.67 0.59 0.34
CA GLY A 208 9.51 0.11 1.09
C GLY A 208 8.64 -0.86 0.30
N GLY A 209 8.41 -0.55 -1.00
CA GLY A 209 7.52 -1.29 -1.90
C GLY A 209 8.07 -2.58 -2.50
N ILE A 210 9.40 -2.85 -2.51
CA ILE A 210 9.97 -4.07 -3.13
C ILE A 210 9.84 -5.34 -2.28
N GLY A 211 9.49 -5.22 -1.01
CA GLY A 211 9.22 -6.35 -0.11
C GLY A 211 10.42 -6.84 0.71
N PHE A 212 10.14 -7.17 1.97
CA PHE A 212 11.15 -7.55 2.96
C PHE A 212 11.87 -8.87 2.64
N LEU A 213 11.18 -9.81 1.96
CA LEU A 213 11.82 -11.04 1.50
C LEU A 213 12.82 -10.79 0.36
N THR A 214 12.58 -9.77 -0.45
CA THR A 214 13.53 -9.32 -1.48
C THR A 214 14.73 -8.65 -0.84
N TRP A 215 14.55 -7.88 0.26
CA TRP A 215 15.67 -7.33 1.04
C TRP A 215 16.58 -8.43 1.61
N ASP A 216 15.98 -9.47 2.19
CA ASP A 216 16.71 -10.62 2.72
C ASP A 216 17.56 -11.31 1.62
N ASP A 217 16.98 -11.44 0.42
CA ASP A 217 17.66 -12.03 -0.73
C ASP A 217 18.80 -11.16 -1.26
N VAL A 218 18.59 -9.83 -1.34
CA VAL A 218 19.63 -8.86 -1.73
C VAL A 218 20.74 -8.80 -0.68
N TYR A 219 20.39 -8.77 0.61
CA TYR A 219 21.37 -8.75 1.69
C TYR A 219 22.23 -10.00 1.71
N THR A 220 21.62 -11.18 1.52
CA THR A 220 22.32 -12.48 1.55
C THR A 220 23.17 -12.72 0.31
N ASN A 221 22.63 -12.41 -0.88
CA ASN A 221 23.29 -12.73 -2.16
C ASN A 221 24.01 -11.53 -2.79
N LYS A 222 23.96 -10.34 -2.15
CA LYS A 222 24.54 -9.07 -2.64
C LYS A 222 24.15 -8.80 -4.10
N LEU A 223 25.10 -8.42 -4.97
CA LEU A 223 24.87 -8.12 -6.39
C LEU A 223 24.78 -9.36 -7.30
N ARG A 224 24.76 -10.56 -6.74
CA ARG A 224 24.73 -11.81 -7.54
C ARG A 224 23.32 -12.16 -7.96
N PHE A 225 22.73 -11.40 -8.90
CA PHE A 225 21.34 -11.55 -9.40
C PHE A 225 20.98 -13.01 -9.79
N LYS A 226 21.93 -13.77 -10.37
CA LYS A 226 21.69 -15.19 -10.73
C LYS A 226 21.30 -16.07 -9.54
N ARG A 227 21.74 -15.74 -8.32
CA ARG A 227 21.46 -16.49 -7.07
C ARG A 227 20.16 -16.10 -6.39
N TYR A 228 19.50 -15.01 -6.83
CA TYR A 228 18.23 -14.57 -6.25
C TYR A 228 17.14 -15.60 -6.50
N ARG A 229 16.19 -15.68 -5.57
CA ARG A 229 14.96 -16.45 -5.73
C ARG A 229 14.19 -15.95 -6.94
N MET A 230 13.46 -16.85 -7.61
CA MET A 230 12.62 -16.49 -8.76
C MET A 230 11.68 -15.31 -8.44
N GLN A 231 11.04 -15.33 -7.27
CA GLN A 231 10.17 -14.26 -6.80
C GLN A 231 10.87 -12.90 -6.76
N SER A 232 12.08 -12.82 -6.18
CA SER A 232 12.84 -11.56 -6.10
C SER A 232 13.23 -11.03 -7.48
N LYS A 233 13.58 -11.94 -8.42
CA LYS A 233 13.88 -11.57 -9.81
C LYS A 233 12.66 -10.99 -10.52
N ILE A 234 11.50 -11.62 -10.36
CA ILE A 234 10.22 -11.15 -10.92
C ILE A 234 9.89 -9.78 -10.33
N ILE A 235 9.98 -9.62 -9.01
CA ILE A 235 9.69 -8.36 -8.32
C ILE A 235 10.56 -7.22 -8.86
N LEU A 236 11.88 -7.42 -8.91
CA LEU A 236 12.80 -6.38 -9.37
C LEU A 236 12.57 -5.99 -10.82
N LEU A 237 12.38 -6.98 -11.71
CA LEU A 237 12.11 -6.75 -13.13
C LEU A 237 10.76 -6.04 -13.33
N THR A 238 9.69 -6.55 -12.72
CA THR A 238 8.35 -5.95 -12.83
C THR A 238 8.35 -4.53 -12.26
N THR A 239 9.05 -4.30 -11.13
CA THR A 239 9.21 -2.97 -10.55
C THR A 239 9.89 -2.01 -11.53
N ALA A 240 10.98 -2.43 -12.16
CA ALA A 240 11.67 -1.59 -13.15
C ALA A 240 10.77 -1.27 -14.35
N ILE A 241 10.05 -2.26 -14.90
CA ILE A 241 9.12 -2.05 -16.01
C ILE A 241 8.02 -1.06 -15.62
N LEU A 242 7.38 -1.25 -14.46
CA LEU A 242 6.30 -0.38 -13.97
C LEU A 242 6.75 1.03 -13.58
N ILE A 243 8.04 1.27 -13.43
CA ILE A 243 8.60 2.62 -13.22
C ILE A 243 8.96 3.27 -14.55
N PHE A 244 9.77 2.59 -15.36
CA PHE A 244 10.37 3.24 -16.54
C PHE A 244 9.38 3.38 -17.72
N VAL A 245 8.54 2.37 -17.96
CA VAL A 245 7.61 2.42 -19.10
C VAL A 245 6.56 3.53 -18.94
N PRO A 246 5.85 3.66 -17.80
CA PRO A 246 4.93 4.79 -17.61
C PRO A 246 5.64 6.12 -17.51
N ALA A 247 6.85 6.18 -16.92
CA ALA A 247 7.61 7.43 -16.87
C ALA A 247 7.94 7.97 -18.27
N ILE A 248 8.29 7.10 -19.22
CA ILE A 248 8.49 7.49 -20.62
C ILE A 248 7.19 8.02 -21.22
N PHE A 249 6.06 7.35 -20.96
CA PHE A 249 4.75 7.80 -21.44
C PHE A 249 4.41 9.20 -20.90
N PHE A 250 4.47 9.42 -19.58
CA PHE A 250 4.20 10.70 -18.95
C PHE A 250 5.16 11.78 -19.44
N PHE A 251 6.43 11.44 -19.67
CA PHE A 251 7.40 12.36 -20.24
C PHE A 251 7.00 12.80 -21.64
N VAL A 252 6.50 11.94 -22.47
CA VAL A 252 6.15 12.29 -23.86
C VAL A 252 4.79 12.99 -23.95
N CYS A 253 3.78 12.52 -23.19
CA CYS A 253 2.39 12.91 -23.40
C CYS A 253 1.88 13.98 -22.42
N ASP A 254 2.29 13.96 -21.14
CA ASP A 254 1.64 14.80 -20.12
C ASP A 254 2.43 16.06 -19.76
N PHE A 255 3.75 15.99 -19.65
CA PHE A 255 4.56 17.10 -19.14
C PHE A 255 5.33 17.88 -20.23
N GLY A 256 4.78 17.98 -21.45
CA GLY A 256 5.42 18.64 -22.59
C GLY A 256 5.74 20.13 -22.42
N GLN A 257 4.97 20.82 -21.59
CA GLN A 257 5.08 22.27 -21.37
C GLN A 257 6.16 22.69 -20.36
N VAL A 258 6.84 21.73 -19.74
CA VAL A 258 7.79 21.98 -18.65
C VAL A 258 9.22 21.76 -19.13
N SER A 259 10.21 22.46 -18.53
CA SER A 259 11.63 22.26 -18.83
C SER A 259 12.07 20.81 -18.67
N ILE A 260 12.99 20.33 -19.51
CA ILE A 260 13.40 18.92 -19.61
C ILE A 260 13.77 18.31 -18.24
N GLY A 261 14.53 19.03 -17.42
CA GLY A 261 14.92 18.54 -16.09
C GLY A 261 13.73 18.34 -15.14
N LYS A 262 12.83 19.32 -15.04
CA LYS A 262 11.62 19.24 -14.23
C LYS A 262 10.65 18.18 -14.80
N ARG A 263 10.51 18.13 -16.13
CA ARG A 263 9.71 17.13 -16.85
C ARG A 263 10.14 15.70 -16.52
N THR A 264 11.45 15.43 -16.52
CA THR A 264 11.99 14.11 -16.15
C THR A 264 11.65 13.74 -14.71
N LEU A 265 11.81 14.69 -13.75
CA LEU A 265 11.48 14.47 -12.36
C LEU A 265 9.99 14.19 -12.15
N LEU A 266 9.11 15.00 -12.74
CA LEU A 266 7.66 14.83 -12.67
C LEU A 266 7.24 13.46 -13.23
N SER A 267 7.73 13.08 -14.40
CA SER A 267 7.37 11.83 -15.05
C SER A 267 7.81 10.61 -14.25
N LEU A 268 9.03 10.61 -13.72
CA LEU A 268 9.53 9.56 -12.84
C LEU A 268 8.77 9.52 -11.53
N PHE A 269 8.51 10.67 -10.92
CA PHE A 269 7.80 10.76 -9.65
C PHE A 269 6.37 10.23 -9.78
N GLN A 270 5.63 10.63 -10.83
CA GLN A 270 4.26 10.15 -11.06
C GLN A 270 4.22 8.64 -11.32
N SER A 271 5.19 8.08 -12.02
CA SER A 271 5.29 6.65 -12.21
C SER A 271 5.60 5.90 -10.90
N VAL A 272 6.45 6.45 -10.04
CA VAL A 272 6.80 5.84 -8.74
C VAL A 272 5.64 5.95 -7.74
N THR A 273 4.98 7.12 -7.67
CA THR A 273 3.95 7.38 -6.65
C THR A 273 2.68 6.54 -6.86
N THR A 274 2.31 6.22 -8.10
CA THR A 274 1.19 5.33 -8.41
C THR A 274 1.35 3.92 -7.83
N ARG A 275 2.56 3.54 -7.43
CA ARG A 275 2.85 2.27 -6.76
C ARG A 275 2.61 2.34 -5.25
N THR A 276 1.41 2.76 -4.88
CA THR A 276 0.88 2.87 -3.52
C THR A 276 1.58 3.89 -2.62
N ALA A 277 2.11 4.98 -3.18
CA ALA A 277 2.83 5.97 -2.37
C ALA A 277 2.02 7.22 -2.03
N GLY A 278 1.20 7.73 -2.95
CA GLY A 278 0.22 8.78 -2.68
C GLY A 278 0.75 10.22 -2.68
N PHE A 279 2.04 10.43 -2.65
CA PHE A 279 2.61 11.77 -2.76
C PHE A 279 2.40 12.36 -4.16
N ASN A 280 2.18 13.65 -4.22
CA ASN A 280 1.93 14.37 -5.46
C ASN A 280 2.92 15.53 -5.63
N THR A 281 3.54 15.64 -6.83
CA THR A 281 4.42 16.73 -7.22
C THR A 281 3.90 17.51 -8.42
N ALA A 282 2.80 17.05 -9.03
CA ALA A 282 2.16 17.67 -10.19
C ALA A 282 0.66 17.86 -9.90
N ASP A 283 0.04 18.79 -10.60
CA ASP A 283 -1.41 18.88 -10.65
C ASP A 283 -1.96 17.74 -11.51
N LEU A 284 -2.58 16.76 -10.86
CA LEU A 284 -3.12 15.56 -11.51
C LEU A 284 -4.35 15.85 -12.36
N SER A 285 -5.09 16.92 -12.04
CA SER A 285 -6.27 17.35 -12.81
C SER A 285 -5.89 17.93 -14.18
N SER A 286 -4.67 18.45 -14.30
CA SER A 286 -4.13 18.99 -15.56
C SER A 286 -3.54 17.92 -16.49
N MET A 287 -3.43 16.66 -16.04
CA MET A 287 -2.96 15.54 -16.88
C MET A 287 -4.01 15.17 -17.94
N THR A 288 -3.55 14.57 -19.03
CA THR A 288 -4.44 14.06 -20.07
C THR A 288 -5.34 12.95 -19.54
N GLU A 289 -6.54 12.79 -20.10
CA GLU A 289 -7.45 11.68 -19.73
C GLU A 289 -6.78 10.31 -19.88
N VAL A 290 -5.95 10.16 -20.91
CA VAL A 290 -5.17 8.93 -21.14
C VAL A 290 -4.12 8.75 -20.04
N GLY A 291 -3.44 9.83 -19.62
CA GLY A 291 -2.51 9.80 -18.49
C GLY A 291 -3.20 9.37 -17.20
N GLN A 292 -4.37 9.95 -16.89
CA GLN A 292 -5.18 9.56 -15.74
C GLN A 292 -5.65 8.09 -15.81
N ALA A 293 -6.05 7.61 -16.99
CA ALA A 293 -6.44 6.20 -17.19
C ALA A 293 -5.26 5.24 -16.96
N ILE A 294 -4.06 5.60 -17.42
CA ILE A 294 -2.84 4.83 -17.14
C ILE A 294 -2.52 4.84 -15.64
N MET A 295 -2.69 5.99 -14.96
CA MET A 295 -2.54 6.05 -13.51
C MET A 295 -3.52 5.12 -12.78
N ILE A 296 -4.79 5.04 -13.19
CA ILE A 296 -5.77 4.08 -12.66
C ILE A 296 -5.24 2.65 -12.78
N LEU A 297 -4.75 2.25 -13.97
CA LEU A 297 -4.18 0.92 -14.17
C LEU A 297 -2.96 0.65 -13.27
N LEU A 298 -2.07 1.63 -13.14
CA LEU A 298 -0.90 1.52 -12.27
C LEU A 298 -1.27 1.44 -10.79
N MET A 299 -2.27 2.20 -10.33
CA MET A 299 -2.77 2.18 -8.95
C MET A 299 -3.36 0.82 -8.57
N LEU A 300 -4.03 0.13 -9.50
CA LEU A 300 -4.49 -1.24 -9.29
C LEU A 300 -3.32 -2.24 -9.17
N MET A 301 -2.16 -1.93 -9.77
CA MET A 301 -0.93 -2.73 -9.68
C MET A 301 -0.06 -2.27 -8.51
N GLY A 302 -0.43 -2.64 -7.29
CA GLY A 302 0.22 -2.22 -6.05
C GLY A 302 1.68 -2.65 -5.88
N GLY A 303 2.15 -2.70 -4.64
CA GLY A 303 3.52 -3.11 -4.32
C GLY A 303 3.76 -4.61 -4.35
N SER A 304 4.94 -5.02 -3.89
CA SER A 304 5.36 -6.43 -3.88
C SER A 304 4.82 -7.17 -2.65
N PRO A 305 4.74 -8.51 -2.66
CA PRO A 305 4.44 -9.27 -1.46
C PRO A 305 5.43 -8.99 -0.33
N SER A 306 4.95 -9.01 0.91
CA SER A 306 5.77 -8.71 2.10
C SER A 306 6.42 -7.33 2.06
N SER A 307 5.71 -6.31 1.59
CA SER A 307 6.14 -4.90 1.58
C SER A 307 5.25 -4.04 2.46
N THR A 308 5.63 -2.79 2.61
CA THR A 308 4.80 -1.77 3.26
C THR A 308 3.55 -1.42 2.43
N ALA A 309 3.62 -1.58 1.11
CA ALA A 309 2.59 -1.28 0.14
C ALA A 309 1.38 -2.22 0.21
N GLY A 310 0.18 -1.72 -0.06
CA GLY A 310 -1.06 -2.51 -0.18
C GLY A 310 -1.39 -2.91 -1.61
N GLY A 311 -2.68 -2.97 -1.94
CA GLY A 311 -3.17 -3.26 -3.28
C GLY A 311 -2.87 -4.66 -3.82
N MET A 312 -3.23 -4.90 -5.09
CA MET A 312 -2.91 -6.14 -5.80
C MET A 312 -1.40 -6.23 -6.04
N LYS A 313 -0.78 -7.36 -5.68
CA LYS A 313 0.68 -7.48 -5.68
C LYS A 313 1.27 -7.56 -7.09
N THR A 314 2.45 -6.95 -7.29
CA THR A 314 3.20 -7.00 -8.55
C THR A 314 3.38 -8.42 -9.07
N THR A 315 3.58 -9.39 -8.17
CA THR A 315 3.71 -10.81 -8.55
C THR A 315 2.41 -11.40 -9.10
N THR A 316 1.24 -10.92 -8.67
CA THR A 316 -0.06 -11.35 -9.21
C THR A 316 -0.17 -11.00 -10.68
N VAL A 317 0.13 -9.76 -11.03
CA VAL A 317 0.13 -9.28 -12.43
C VAL A 317 1.19 -10.02 -13.25
N ALA A 318 2.42 -10.14 -12.73
CA ALA A 318 3.50 -10.84 -13.41
C ALA A 318 3.17 -12.30 -13.71
N VAL A 319 2.57 -13.03 -12.76
CA VAL A 319 2.15 -14.44 -12.94
C VAL A 319 1.09 -14.55 -14.02
N LEU A 320 0.07 -13.67 -14.03
CA LEU A 320 -0.99 -13.68 -15.04
C LEU A 320 -0.45 -13.38 -16.44
N LEU A 321 0.41 -12.36 -16.57
CA LEU A 321 1.04 -12.03 -17.85
C LEU A 321 1.91 -13.18 -18.37
N LEU A 322 2.76 -13.75 -17.50
CA LEU A 322 3.61 -14.88 -17.89
C LEU A 322 2.82 -16.13 -18.23
N ASN A 323 1.66 -16.36 -17.57
CA ASN A 323 0.75 -17.43 -17.93
C ASN A 323 0.10 -17.18 -19.30
N ALA A 324 -0.37 -15.96 -19.58
CA ALA A 324 -0.90 -15.59 -20.89
C ALA A 324 0.14 -15.82 -22.01
N PHE A 325 1.41 -15.37 -21.79
CA PHE A 325 2.50 -15.60 -22.74
C PHE A 325 2.82 -17.09 -22.94
N ALA A 326 2.74 -17.91 -21.89
CA ALA A 326 2.93 -19.35 -22.00
C ALA A 326 1.83 -19.98 -22.86
N THR A 327 0.57 -19.59 -22.64
CA THR A 327 -0.59 -20.04 -23.42
C THR A 327 -0.46 -19.65 -24.90
N PHE A 328 -0.11 -18.38 -25.20
CA PHE A 328 0.12 -17.95 -26.60
C PHE A 328 1.26 -18.70 -27.29
N ARG A 329 2.22 -19.23 -26.54
CA ARG A 329 3.30 -20.06 -27.07
C ARG A 329 3.02 -21.55 -27.00
N SER A 330 1.77 -21.96 -26.71
CA SER A 330 1.33 -23.34 -26.56
C SER A 330 2.22 -24.15 -25.58
N ARG A 331 2.70 -23.52 -24.51
CA ARG A 331 3.46 -24.18 -23.44
C ARG A 331 2.52 -24.70 -22.37
N GLU A 332 2.72 -25.92 -21.92
CA GLU A 332 1.94 -26.53 -20.85
C GLU A 332 2.13 -25.81 -19.50
N ASP A 333 3.36 -25.39 -19.20
CA ASP A 333 3.73 -24.77 -17.95
C ASP A 333 4.08 -23.28 -18.12
N ALA A 334 3.46 -22.42 -17.30
CA ALA A 334 3.89 -21.04 -17.13
C ALA A 334 5.05 -20.96 -16.13
N GLY A 335 6.04 -20.11 -16.41
CA GLY A 335 7.19 -19.98 -15.55
C GLY A 335 8.14 -18.85 -15.95
N ALA A 336 9.17 -18.62 -15.13
CA ALA A 336 10.20 -17.63 -15.38
C ALA A 336 11.57 -18.12 -14.87
N PHE A 337 12.64 -17.65 -15.49
CA PHE A 337 14.02 -17.93 -15.07
C PHE A 337 14.34 -19.43 -14.91
N GLY A 338 13.81 -20.28 -15.80
CA GLY A 338 14.01 -21.72 -15.79
C GLY A 338 13.27 -22.49 -14.71
N ARG A 339 12.23 -21.89 -14.11
CA ARG A 339 11.37 -22.52 -13.10
C ARG A 339 9.91 -22.31 -13.45
N ARG A 340 9.07 -23.33 -13.20
CA ARG A 340 7.62 -23.28 -13.42
C ARG A 340 6.85 -22.79 -12.20
N PHE A 341 5.66 -22.24 -12.41
CA PHE A 341 4.71 -21.91 -11.36
C PHE A 341 3.85 -23.13 -11.01
N ASP A 342 3.41 -23.20 -9.76
CA ASP A 342 2.35 -24.11 -9.36
C ASP A 342 1.02 -23.62 -9.94
N SER A 343 0.18 -24.55 -10.44
CA SER A 343 -1.16 -24.24 -10.96
C SER A 343 -2.05 -23.52 -9.94
N GLN A 344 -1.87 -23.81 -8.64
CA GLN A 344 -2.60 -23.12 -7.58
C GLN A 344 -2.23 -21.64 -7.48
N VAL A 345 -0.98 -21.27 -7.75
CA VAL A 345 -0.52 -19.87 -7.77
C VAL A 345 -1.23 -19.10 -8.88
N ILE A 346 -1.40 -19.70 -10.06
CA ILE A 346 -2.10 -19.07 -11.19
C ILE A 346 -3.59 -18.88 -10.86
N LYS A 347 -4.26 -19.90 -10.31
CA LYS A 347 -5.66 -19.81 -9.86
C LYS A 347 -5.85 -18.72 -8.82
N ASN A 348 -4.99 -18.66 -7.81
CA ASN A 348 -5.03 -17.63 -6.78
C ASN A 348 -4.81 -16.23 -7.39
N ALA A 349 -3.88 -16.08 -8.32
CA ALA A 349 -3.62 -14.81 -9.00
C ALA A 349 -4.84 -14.33 -9.80
N ALA A 350 -5.50 -15.22 -10.54
CA ALA A 350 -6.72 -14.91 -11.29
C ALA A 350 -7.88 -14.51 -10.37
N THR A 351 -8.07 -15.24 -9.26
CA THR A 351 -9.12 -14.94 -8.26
C THR A 351 -8.90 -13.56 -7.62
N ILE A 352 -7.64 -13.23 -7.27
CA ILE A 352 -7.30 -11.94 -6.70
C ILE A 352 -7.56 -10.83 -7.71
N ALA A 353 -7.09 -10.97 -8.95
CA ALA A 353 -7.29 -9.97 -9.99
C ALA A 353 -8.78 -9.70 -10.24
N MET A 354 -9.60 -10.75 -10.31
CA MET A 354 -11.04 -10.62 -10.46
C MET A 354 -11.69 -9.91 -9.26
N LEU A 355 -11.28 -10.26 -8.03
CA LEU A 355 -11.79 -9.60 -6.82
C LEU A 355 -11.47 -8.09 -6.82
N TYR A 356 -10.23 -7.72 -7.12
CA TYR A 356 -9.84 -6.31 -7.17
C TYR A 356 -10.57 -5.55 -8.28
N PHE A 357 -10.75 -6.17 -9.45
CA PHE A 357 -11.50 -5.58 -10.55
C PHE A 357 -12.97 -5.32 -10.14
N VAL A 358 -13.62 -6.30 -9.52
CA VAL A 358 -15.01 -6.16 -9.03
C VAL A 358 -15.11 -5.03 -8.00
N LEU A 359 -14.23 -5.02 -6.99
CA LEU A 359 -14.24 -3.99 -5.95
C LEU A 359 -14.02 -2.59 -6.54
N PHE A 360 -13.04 -2.43 -7.41
CA PHE A 360 -12.73 -1.18 -8.11
C PHE A 360 -13.93 -0.67 -8.91
N PHE A 361 -14.46 -1.52 -9.78
CA PHE A 361 -15.49 -1.12 -10.73
C PHE A 361 -16.82 -0.82 -10.05
N PHE A 362 -17.29 -1.72 -9.17
CA PHE A 362 -18.54 -1.49 -8.43
C PHE A 362 -18.42 -0.34 -7.42
N GLY A 363 -17.28 -0.19 -6.75
CA GLY A 363 -17.03 0.94 -5.86
C GLY A 363 -17.11 2.27 -6.61
N GLY A 364 -16.43 2.40 -7.75
CA GLY A 364 -16.45 3.62 -8.57
C GLY A 364 -17.83 3.95 -9.14
N ILE A 365 -18.56 2.94 -9.66
CA ILE A 365 -19.93 3.14 -10.16
C ILE A 365 -20.85 3.62 -9.03
N THR A 366 -20.82 2.96 -7.86
CA THR A 366 -21.68 3.32 -6.74
C THR A 366 -21.45 4.76 -6.28
N ILE A 367 -20.17 5.18 -6.19
CA ILE A 367 -19.81 6.56 -5.86
C ILE A 367 -20.32 7.51 -6.95
N SER A 368 -20.11 7.20 -8.23
CA SER A 368 -20.56 8.04 -9.35
C SER A 368 -22.07 8.27 -9.36
N VAL A 369 -22.85 7.20 -9.15
CA VAL A 369 -24.31 7.29 -9.08
C VAL A 369 -24.79 8.11 -7.89
N TYR A 370 -24.14 7.94 -6.73
CA TYR A 370 -24.56 8.62 -5.50
C TYR A 370 -24.16 10.09 -5.47
N GLU A 371 -22.95 10.43 -5.95
CA GLU A 371 -22.42 11.80 -5.96
C GLU A 371 -22.85 12.60 -7.20
N GLY A 372 -23.31 11.95 -8.27
CA GLY A 372 -23.58 12.62 -9.55
C GLY A 372 -22.33 13.13 -10.28
N LEU A 373 -21.15 12.61 -9.93
CA LEU A 373 -19.86 12.96 -10.52
C LEU A 373 -19.54 12.08 -11.73
N SER A 374 -18.59 12.55 -12.58
CA SER A 374 -18.13 11.76 -13.72
C SER A 374 -17.56 10.41 -13.29
N LEU A 375 -17.85 9.37 -14.06
CA LEU A 375 -17.38 8.00 -13.76
C LEU A 375 -15.86 7.93 -13.67
N GLN A 376 -15.13 8.67 -14.52
CA GLN A 376 -13.67 8.68 -14.51
C GLN A 376 -13.10 9.17 -13.17
N LEU A 377 -13.63 10.26 -12.62
CA LEU A 377 -13.22 10.78 -11.30
C LEU A 377 -13.47 9.76 -10.20
N CYS A 378 -14.66 9.13 -10.20
CA CYS A 378 -15.02 8.15 -9.18
C CYS A 378 -14.23 6.83 -9.31
N LEU A 379 -13.92 6.40 -10.53
CA LEU A 379 -13.02 5.26 -10.77
C LEU A 379 -11.60 5.56 -10.32
N TYR A 380 -11.11 6.79 -10.51
CA TYR A 380 -9.79 7.20 -10.04
C TYR A 380 -9.69 7.07 -8.50
N GLU A 381 -10.69 7.60 -7.77
CA GLU A 381 -10.77 7.48 -6.31
C GLU A 381 -10.90 6.02 -5.84
N ALA A 382 -11.75 5.23 -6.50
CA ALA A 382 -11.92 3.81 -6.18
C ALA A 382 -10.64 3.00 -6.42
N ALA A 383 -9.90 3.29 -7.52
CA ALA A 383 -8.61 2.67 -7.80
C ALA A 383 -7.57 3.05 -6.74
N SER A 384 -7.53 4.33 -6.37
CA SER A 384 -6.66 4.85 -5.32
C SER A 384 -6.96 4.20 -3.97
N ALA A 385 -8.23 4.06 -3.60
CA ALA A 385 -8.64 3.44 -2.35
C ALA A 385 -8.34 1.94 -2.30
N VAL A 386 -8.78 1.15 -3.31
CA VAL A 386 -8.56 -0.31 -3.32
C VAL A 386 -7.10 -0.66 -3.57
N GLY A 387 -6.38 0.17 -4.33
CA GLY A 387 -4.93 0.08 -4.51
C GLY A 387 -4.14 0.54 -3.28
N THR A 388 -4.78 1.20 -2.32
CA THR A 388 -4.16 1.89 -1.17
C THR A 388 -3.04 2.84 -1.62
N VAL A 389 -3.36 3.76 -2.53
CA VAL A 389 -2.38 4.64 -3.18
C VAL A 389 -2.37 6.05 -2.60
N GLY A 390 -3.55 6.66 -2.43
CA GLY A 390 -3.69 7.99 -1.85
C GLY A 390 -3.73 9.16 -2.83
N LEU A 391 -3.57 8.90 -4.12
CA LEU A 391 -3.74 9.94 -5.14
C LEU A 391 -5.22 10.24 -5.35
N THR A 392 -5.55 11.51 -5.50
CA THR A 392 -6.90 12.02 -5.74
C THR A 392 -6.90 13.07 -6.83
N LEU A 393 -8.01 13.19 -7.55
CA LEU A 393 -8.28 14.32 -8.44
C LEU A 393 -9.03 15.46 -7.71
N GLY A 394 -8.94 15.47 -6.36
CA GLY A 394 -9.45 16.55 -5.52
C GLY A 394 -10.88 16.36 -5.00
N ILE A 395 -11.56 15.25 -5.32
CA ILE A 395 -12.96 15.06 -4.92
C ILE A 395 -13.12 14.51 -3.49
N THR A 396 -12.12 13.83 -2.92
CA THR A 396 -12.20 13.14 -1.62
C THR A 396 -12.74 14.01 -0.46
N PRO A 397 -12.30 15.27 -0.26
CA PRO A 397 -12.79 16.09 0.85
C PRO A 397 -14.27 16.46 0.73
N GLY A 398 -14.79 16.58 -0.50
CA GLY A 398 -16.16 16.97 -0.80
C GLY A 398 -17.19 15.83 -0.81
N LEU A 399 -16.74 14.56 -0.72
CA LEU A 399 -17.62 13.40 -0.80
C LEU A 399 -18.58 13.30 0.38
N HIS A 400 -19.80 12.84 0.14
CA HIS A 400 -20.78 12.52 1.17
C HIS A 400 -20.34 11.31 2.02
N ILE A 401 -20.99 11.16 3.19
CA ILE A 401 -20.60 10.14 4.18
C ILE A 401 -20.68 8.70 3.62
N LEU A 402 -21.66 8.39 2.76
CA LEU A 402 -21.79 7.05 2.16
C LEU A 402 -20.61 6.73 1.24
N SER A 403 -20.21 7.68 0.40
CA SER A 403 -19.05 7.53 -0.50
C SER A 403 -17.76 7.39 0.30
N ARG A 404 -17.61 8.14 1.41
CA ARG A 404 -16.47 7.98 2.34
C ARG A 404 -16.44 6.57 2.96
N LEU A 405 -17.59 6.03 3.36
CA LEU A 405 -17.71 4.67 3.90
C LEU A 405 -17.32 3.61 2.86
N ILE A 406 -17.74 3.79 1.60
CA ILE A 406 -17.31 2.91 0.50
C ILE A 406 -15.78 2.93 0.35
N LEU A 407 -15.17 4.14 0.33
CA LEU A 407 -13.71 4.27 0.25
C LEU A 407 -13.01 3.62 1.47
N ILE A 408 -13.54 3.78 2.69
CA ILE A 408 -13.04 3.10 3.91
C ILE A 408 -13.02 1.59 3.71
N VAL A 409 -14.10 1.00 3.20
CA VAL A 409 -14.17 -0.44 2.93
C VAL A 409 -13.16 -0.84 1.85
N LEU A 410 -13.04 -0.08 0.76
CA LEU A 410 -12.08 -0.35 -0.31
C LEU A 410 -10.63 -0.29 0.20
N MET A 411 -10.26 0.73 0.97
CA MET A 411 -8.93 0.86 1.60
C MET A 411 -8.62 -0.33 2.51
N TYR A 412 -9.60 -0.72 3.33
CA TYR A 412 -9.45 -1.84 4.26
C TYR A 412 -9.24 -3.17 3.53
N LEU A 413 -10.07 -3.46 2.50
CA LEU A 413 -9.96 -4.67 1.70
C LEU A 413 -8.65 -4.70 0.90
N GLY A 414 -8.24 -3.55 0.36
CA GLY A 414 -6.97 -3.37 -0.33
C GLY A 414 -5.76 -3.65 0.56
N ARG A 415 -5.82 -3.23 1.84
CA ARG A 415 -4.72 -3.43 2.80
C ARG A 415 -4.62 -4.85 3.33
N VAL A 416 -5.73 -5.42 3.75
CA VAL A 416 -5.77 -6.80 4.30
C VAL A 416 -5.33 -7.83 3.27
N GLY A 417 -5.62 -7.58 1.98
CA GLY A 417 -5.21 -8.40 0.85
C GLY A 417 -6.21 -9.51 0.52
N GLY A 418 -6.42 -9.75 -0.78
CA GLY A 418 -7.46 -10.65 -1.29
C GLY A 418 -7.37 -12.09 -0.79
N LEU A 419 -6.16 -12.66 -0.67
CA LEU A 419 -5.99 -14.04 -0.16
C LEU A 419 -6.39 -14.16 1.31
N THR A 420 -6.03 -13.17 2.13
CA THR A 420 -6.39 -13.15 3.56
C THR A 420 -7.90 -13.14 3.73
N LEU A 421 -8.60 -12.33 2.92
CA LEU A 421 -10.07 -12.27 2.92
C LEU A 421 -10.69 -13.61 2.51
N ILE A 422 -10.22 -14.19 1.41
CA ILE A 422 -10.73 -15.48 0.91
C ILE A 422 -10.56 -16.56 1.99
N TYR A 423 -9.37 -16.69 2.58
CA TYR A 423 -9.10 -17.72 3.59
C TYR A 423 -9.76 -17.46 4.96
N ALA A 424 -10.12 -16.22 5.26
CA ALA A 424 -10.86 -15.91 6.47
C ALA A 424 -12.34 -16.30 6.38
N VAL A 425 -12.94 -16.17 5.18
CA VAL A 425 -14.36 -16.44 4.91
C VAL A 425 -14.58 -17.92 4.56
N VAL A 426 -13.71 -18.49 3.73
CA VAL A 426 -13.85 -19.87 3.26
C VAL A 426 -13.27 -20.83 4.31
N SER A 427 -14.15 -21.42 5.10
CA SER A 427 -13.78 -22.57 5.92
C SER A 427 -13.34 -23.71 5.00
N ARG A 428 -12.10 -24.22 5.16
CA ARG A 428 -11.62 -25.40 4.43
C ARG A 428 -12.52 -26.61 4.75
N ARG A 429 -13.60 -26.81 4.01
CA ARG A 429 -14.23 -28.12 3.89
C ARG A 429 -13.34 -28.94 2.95
N ASN A 430 -12.54 -29.83 3.51
CA ASN A 430 -11.90 -30.90 2.73
C ASN A 430 -12.99 -31.81 2.20
N THR A 431 -13.55 -31.49 1.04
CA THR A 431 -14.33 -32.46 0.28
C THR A 431 -13.32 -33.28 -0.52
N ASN A 432 -13.05 -34.50 -0.04
CA ASN A 432 -12.16 -35.45 -0.71
C ASN A 432 -12.74 -35.99 -2.03
N ALA A 433 -14.01 -35.72 -2.31
CA ALA A 433 -14.69 -36.13 -3.53
C ALA A 433 -14.53 -35.06 -4.61
N LYS A 434 -13.99 -35.43 -5.75
CA LYS A 434 -14.00 -34.60 -6.99
C LYS A 434 -15.35 -34.75 -7.66
N MET A 435 -15.93 -33.63 -8.12
CA MET A 435 -17.10 -33.67 -8.99
C MET A 435 -16.76 -34.29 -10.35
N PRO A 436 -17.73 -34.90 -11.06
CA PRO A 436 -17.53 -35.37 -12.43
C PRO A 436 -17.00 -34.25 -13.32
N LEU A 437 -16.12 -34.63 -14.25
CA LEU A 437 -15.52 -33.67 -15.19
C LEU A 437 -16.47 -33.49 -16.39
N GLU A 438 -16.89 -32.28 -16.65
CA GLU A 438 -17.60 -31.88 -17.87
C GLU A 438 -16.76 -30.81 -18.60
N LYS A 439 -16.71 -30.92 -19.92
CA LYS A 439 -15.94 -29.99 -20.77
C LYS A 439 -16.76 -28.74 -21.05
N ILE A 440 -16.24 -27.56 -20.71
CA ILE A 440 -16.81 -26.27 -21.10
C ILE A 440 -15.84 -25.61 -22.06
N THR A 441 -16.39 -25.07 -23.16
CA THR A 441 -15.61 -24.30 -24.14
C THR A 441 -15.40 -22.86 -23.58
N VAL A 442 -14.17 -22.42 -23.63
CA VAL A 442 -13.80 -21.03 -23.28
C VAL A 442 -13.25 -20.41 -24.55
N GLY A 443 -13.94 -19.45 -25.14
CA GLY A 443 -13.72 -18.56 -26.25
C GLY A 443 -12.68 -18.90 -27.30
#